data_26048950ab7adc2c7a005826263acc04
#
_entry.id   26048950ab7adc2c7a005826263acc04
#
_cell.length_a   1.000
_cell.length_b   1.000
_cell.length_c   1.000
_cell.angle_alpha   90.00
_cell.angle_beta   90.00
_cell.angle_gamma   90.00
#
_symmetry.space_group_name_H-M   'P 1'
#
loop_
_entity.id
_entity.type
_entity.pdbx_description
1 polymer ?
#
loop_
_entity_poly.entity_id
_entity_poly.type
_entity_poly.pdbx_seq_one_letter_code
_entity_poly.pdbx_strand_id
1 'polypeptide(L)'
;MKIAVFVDISYSAGGGLQQTLGVLNILKKIKSDKYSLHFCSSSPEISKFIHSKGIQNTLFNKKNFLNRIQLKIFKTKFISKVLNSINITNPFENFLKKNNFNLVFFIDQSSLALYCDKTNFIFNVWQLDHRKLSFFPEYDLNTYLNTEKLYKFAAHRAYKILIDCNKSKREFSHFYNCPINKIGIQPLLPNLVMSKPIENI
;
A
#
# COMPACT_ATOMS: atom_id res chain seq x y z
N MET A 1 18.63 0.52 -7.92
CA MET A 1 17.61 1.16 -7.05
C MET A 1 16.96 0.10 -6.18
N LYS A 2 16.81 0.35 -4.87
CA LYS A 2 16.22 -0.61 -3.92
C LYS A 2 14.75 -0.25 -3.64
N ILE A 3 13.82 -1.16 -3.93
CA ILE A 3 12.38 -0.94 -3.83
C ILE A 3 11.80 -1.82 -2.71
N ALA A 4 11.13 -1.20 -1.73
CA ALA A 4 10.34 -1.94 -0.75
C ALA A 4 8.97 -2.28 -1.32
N VAL A 5 8.67 -3.56 -1.52
CA VAL A 5 7.31 -4.04 -1.84
C VAL A 5 6.60 -4.31 -0.52
N PHE A 6 5.65 -3.44 -0.18
CA PHE A 6 5.06 -3.41 1.16
C PHE A 6 3.68 -4.04 1.21
N VAL A 7 3.48 -4.97 2.16
CA VAL A 7 2.24 -5.69 2.41
C VAL A 7 1.69 -5.31 3.78
N ASP A 8 0.51 -4.72 3.80
CA ASP A 8 -0.16 -4.22 5.01
C ASP A 8 -1.61 -4.70 5.16
N ILE A 9 -2.00 -5.69 4.37
CA ILE A 9 -3.36 -6.20 4.36
C ILE A 9 -3.68 -7.04 5.60
N SER A 10 -4.96 -7.03 6.04
CA SER A 10 -5.42 -7.96 7.06
C SER A 10 -5.53 -9.38 6.49
N TYR A 11 -5.22 -10.39 7.31
CA TYR A 11 -5.39 -11.79 6.95
C TYR A 11 -6.84 -12.16 6.63
N SER A 12 -7.80 -11.44 7.22
CA SER A 12 -9.24 -11.61 7.00
C SER A 12 -9.80 -10.87 5.78
N ALA A 13 -8.96 -10.23 4.97
CA ALA A 13 -9.39 -9.31 3.91
C ALA A 13 -9.91 -10.01 2.63
N GLY A 14 -10.25 -11.30 2.66
CA GLY A 14 -10.95 -11.99 1.56
C GLY A 14 -10.32 -11.77 0.18
N GLY A 15 -11.07 -11.14 -0.73
CA GLY A 15 -10.63 -10.85 -2.10
C GLY A 15 -9.38 -9.98 -2.20
N GLY A 16 -9.21 -9.02 -1.28
CA GLY A 16 -8.02 -8.18 -1.23
C GLY A 16 -6.75 -8.97 -0.94
N LEU A 17 -6.82 -9.96 -0.04
CA LEU A 17 -5.68 -10.85 0.23
C LEU A 17 -5.30 -11.66 -1.00
N GLN A 18 -6.28 -12.16 -1.77
CA GLN A 18 -6.03 -12.91 -3.00
C GLN A 18 -5.35 -12.03 -4.06
N GLN A 19 -5.80 -10.79 -4.24
CA GLN A 19 -5.15 -9.83 -5.14
C GLN A 19 -3.72 -9.55 -4.73
N THR A 20 -3.48 -9.31 -3.43
CA THR A 20 -2.14 -9.10 -2.88
C THR A 20 -1.23 -10.28 -3.17
N LEU A 21 -1.70 -11.52 -2.96
CA LEU A 21 -0.95 -12.75 -3.26
C LEU A 21 -0.66 -12.89 -4.75
N GLY A 22 -1.63 -12.58 -5.61
CA GLY A 22 -1.45 -12.58 -7.06
C GLY A 22 -0.31 -11.65 -7.48
N VAL A 23 -0.32 -10.41 -6.99
CA VAL A 23 0.73 -9.42 -7.25
C VAL A 23 2.09 -9.88 -6.70
N LEU A 24 2.14 -10.41 -5.48
CA LEU A 24 3.38 -10.95 -4.88
C LEU A 24 3.98 -12.07 -5.72
N ASN A 25 3.15 -13.00 -6.22
CA ASN A 25 3.59 -14.11 -7.06
C ASN A 25 4.18 -13.66 -8.41
N ILE A 26 3.69 -12.56 -8.95
CA ILE A 26 4.27 -11.94 -10.14
C ILE A 26 5.60 -11.27 -9.79
N LEU A 27 5.59 -10.41 -8.76
CA LEU A 27 6.76 -9.61 -8.40
C LEU A 27 7.97 -10.46 -7.99
N LYS A 28 7.77 -11.60 -7.32
CA LYS A 28 8.89 -12.49 -6.96
C LYS A 28 9.62 -13.11 -8.16
N LYS A 29 8.97 -13.14 -9.33
CA LYS A 29 9.57 -13.67 -10.57
C LYS A 29 10.35 -12.61 -11.34
N ILE A 30 10.17 -11.33 -11.02
CA ILE A 30 10.83 -10.24 -11.72
C ILE A 30 12.28 -10.16 -11.29
N LYS A 31 13.18 -10.25 -12.27
CA LYS A 31 14.62 -10.01 -12.10
C LYS A 31 15.01 -8.80 -12.93
N SER A 32 15.82 -7.91 -12.39
CA SER A 32 16.29 -6.71 -13.10
C SER A 32 17.64 -6.28 -12.56
N ASP A 33 18.55 -5.86 -13.45
CA ASP A 33 19.85 -5.30 -13.07
C ASP A 33 19.73 -3.83 -12.62
N LYS A 34 18.61 -3.17 -12.96
CA LYS A 34 18.39 -1.75 -12.66
C LYS A 34 17.82 -1.52 -11.27
N TYR A 35 17.11 -2.52 -10.71
CA TYR A 35 16.48 -2.42 -9.39
C TYR A 35 16.35 -3.78 -8.71
N SER A 36 16.31 -3.77 -7.38
CA SER A 36 16.06 -4.94 -6.56
C SER A 36 14.75 -4.78 -5.77
N LEU A 37 13.90 -5.81 -5.78
CA LEU A 37 12.66 -5.85 -5.01
C LEU A 37 12.94 -6.51 -3.66
N HIS A 38 12.54 -5.84 -2.59
CA HIS A 38 12.62 -6.34 -1.21
C HIS A 38 11.22 -6.35 -0.61
N PHE A 39 10.76 -7.51 -0.24
CA PHE A 39 9.43 -7.64 0.35
C PHE A 39 9.45 -7.21 1.81
N CYS A 40 8.43 -6.48 2.22
CA CYS A 40 8.26 -5.95 3.56
C CYS A 40 6.83 -6.22 4.05
N SER A 41 6.67 -6.35 5.36
CA SER A 41 5.38 -6.58 6.00
C SER A 41 5.14 -5.65 7.17
N SER A 42 3.87 -5.39 7.52
CA SER A 42 3.49 -4.45 8.58
C SER A 42 3.21 -5.11 9.93
N SER A 43 3.08 -6.43 9.97
CA SER A 43 2.80 -7.18 11.19
C SER A 43 3.47 -8.55 11.21
N PRO A 44 3.73 -9.13 12.41
CA PRO A 44 4.29 -10.47 12.51
C PRO A 44 3.45 -11.56 11.84
N GLU A 45 2.12 -11.43 11.87
CA GLU A 45 1.21 -12.38 11.26
C GLU A 45 1.38 -12.39 9.73
N ILE A 46 1.40 -11.21 9.11
CA ILE A 46 1.62 -11.06 7.68
C ILE A 46 3.03 -11.51 7.30
N SER A 47 4.03 -11.20 8.12
CA SER A 47 5.41 -11.65 7.91
C SER A 47 5.51 -13.17 7.86
N LYS A 48 4.92 -13.88 8.83
CA LYS A 48 4.87 -15.35 8.85
C LYS A 48 4.14 -15.91 7.64
N PHE A 49 3.01 -15.30 7.26
CA PHE A 49 2.23 -15.72 6.11
C PHE A 49 3.00 -15.57 4.78
N ILE A 50 3.67 -14.45 4.55
CA ILE A 50 4.50 -14.25 3.36
C ILE A 50 5.67 -15.25 3.34
N HIS A 51 6.28 -15.48 4.49
CA HIS A 51 7.38 -16.45 4.63
C HIS A 51 6.90 -17.87 4.31
N SER A 52 5.69 -18.28 4.73
CA SER A 52 5.10 -19.58 4.38
C SER A 52 4.86 -19.77 2.86
N LYS A 53 4.84 -18.67 2.08
CA LYS A 53 4.78 -18.69 0.61
C LYS A 53 6.18 -18.70 -0.05
N GLY A 54 7.23 -18.92 0.72
CA GLY A 54 8.62 -18.95 0.23
C GLY A 54 9.18 -17.57 -0.13
N ILE A 55 8.66 -16.49 0.48
CA ILE A 55 9.11 -15.13 0.24
C ILE A 55 9.76 -14.60 1.52
N GLN A 56 11.06 -14.32 1.47
CA GLN A 56 11.76 -13.63 2.56
C GLN A 56 11.27 -12.18 2.63
N ASN A 57 11.03 -11.68 3.84
CA ASN A 57 10.56 -10.33 4.03
C ASN A 57 11.16 -9.67 5.28
N THR A 58 11.18 -8.33 5.26
CA THR A 58 11.62 -7.49 6.38
C THR A 58 10.39 -6.94 7.10
N LEU A 59 10.33 -7.12 8.41
CA LEU A 59 9.18 -6.69 9.21
C LEU A 59 9.33 -5.24 9.69
N PHE A 60 8.34 -4.40 9.38
CA PHE A 60 8.05 -3.17 10.10
C PHE A 60 6.83 -3.39 11.01
N ASN A 61 7.05 -3.70 12.27
CA ASN A 61 5.93 -3.98 13.18
C ASN A 61 5.21 -2.69 13.59
N LYS A 62 4.16 -2.32 12.83
CA LYS A 62 3.32 -1.14 13.13
C LYS A 62 2.50 -1.27 14.41
N LYS A 63 2.27 -2.51 14.89
CA LYS A 63 1.54 -2.79 16.13
C LYS A 63 2.42 -2.70 17.37
N ASN A 64 3.75 -2.62 17.23
CA ASN A 64 4.66 -2.38 18.36
C ASN A 64 4.24 -1.10 19.09
N PHE A 65 4.21 -1.14 20.42
CA PHE A 65 3.73 -0.05 21.27
C PHE A 65 4.40 1.29 20.96
N LEU A 66 5.72 1.31 20.85
CA LEU A 66 6.48 2.53 20.52
C LEU A 66 6.15 3.07 19.14
N ASN A 67 6.15 2.21 18.11
CA ASN A 67 5.79 2.62 16.75
C ASN A 67 4.36 3.16 16.69
N ARG A 68 3.42 2.51 17.40
CA ARG A 68 2.02 2.93 17.45
C ARG A 68 1.83 4.32 18.05
N ILE A 69 2.51 4.62 19.17
CA ILE A 69 2.45 5.94 19.80
C ILE A 69 3.07 6.99 18.87
N GLN A 70 4.25 6.74 18.35
CA GLN A 70 4.95 7.69 17.48
C GLN A 70 4.15 7.95 16.19
N LEU A 71 3.61 6.92 15.54
CA LEU A 71 2.76 7.11 14.37
C LEU A 71 1.50 7.93 14.67
N LYS A 72 0.90 7.78 15.86
CA LYS A 72 -0.24 8.63 16.28
C LYS A 72 0.16 10.09 16.41
N ILE A 73 1.31 10.39 17.01
CA ILE A 73 1.84 11.75 17.15
C ILE A 73 2.06 12.38 15.75
N PHE A 74 2.71 11.66 14.85
CA PHE A 74 2.95 12.13 13.47
C PHE A 74 1.69 12.20 12.60
N LYS A 75 0.57 11.60 13.01
CA LYS A 75 -0.72 11.72 12.29
C LYS A 75 -1.26 13.15 12.28
N THR A 76 -0.86 13.98 13.25
CA THR A 76 -1.24 15.38 13.36
C THR A 76 -0.32 16.23 12.49
N LYS A 77 -0.87 16.83 11.41
CA LYS A 77 -0.08 17.59 10.41
C LYS A 77 0.78 18.71 11.01
N PHE A 78 0.28 19.40 12.03
CA PHE A 78 1.03 20.48 12.69
C PHE A 78 2.26 19.93 13.42
N ILE A 79 2.08 18.89 14.24
CA ILE A 79 3.17 18.26 14.99
C ILE A 79 4.19 17.65 14.04
N SER A 80 3.75 16.98 12.99
CA SER A 80 4.61 16.39 11.97
C SER A 80 5.48 17.46 11.28
N LYS A 81 4.93 18.64 10.95
CA LYS A 81 5.71 19.75 10.38
C LYS A 81 6.79 20.26 11.34
N VAL A 82 6.43 20.48 12.62
CA VAL A 82 7.38 20.94 13.65
C VAL A 82 8.49 19.90 13.83
N LEU A 83 8.15 18.63 13.98
CA LEU A 83 9.14 17.56 14.16
C LEU A 83 10.05 17.41 12.94
N ASN A 84 9.51 17.53 11.73
CA ASN A 84 10.31 17.48 10.51
C ASN A 84 11.26 18.68 10.36
N SER A 85 10.88 19.87 10.86
CA SER A 85 11.78 21.06 10.84
C SER A 85 13.00 20.91 11.72
N ILE A 86 12.91 20.09 12.79
CA ILE A 86 14.02 19.74 13.67
C ILE A 86 14.65 18.37 13.33
N ASN A 87 14.43 17.89 12.09
CA ASN A 87 14.95 16.62 11.56
C ASN A 87 14.52 15.35 12.30
N ILE A 88 13.47 15.40 13.12
CA ILE A 88 12.88 14.21 13.70
C ILE A 88 11.94 13.60 12.68
N THR A 89 12.27 12.40 12.23
CA THR A 89 11.49 11.65 11.23
C THR A 89 10.60 10.60 11.91
N ASN A 90 9.48 10.28 11.28
CA ASN A 90 8.57 9.26 11.81
C ASN A 90 9.21 7.84 11.73
N PRO A 91 8.71 6.87 12.54
CA PRO A 91 9.30 5.52 12.60
C PRO A 91 9.33 4.79 11.27
N PHE A 92 8.35 5.02 10.42
CA PHE A 92 8.28 4.36 9.10
C PHE A 92 9.36 4.90 8.16
N GLU A 93 9.52 6.21 8.08
CA GLU A 93 10.64 6.81 7.32
C GLU A 93 12.01 6.39 7.86
N ASN A 94 12.16 6.27 9.18
CA ASN A 94 13.39 5.76 9.78
C ASN A 94 13.66 4.30 9.38
N PHE A 95 12.63 3.46 9.34
CA PHE A 95 12.72 2.09 8.85
C PHE A 95 13.16 2.06 7.38
N LEU A 96 12.56 2.88 6.52
CA LEU A 96 12.91 2.96 5.10
C LEU A 96 14.36 3.40 4.90
N LYS A 97 14.80 4.42 5.60
CA LYS A 97 16.19 4.91 5.56
C LYS A 97 17.19 3.88 6.06
N LYS A 98 16.93 3.25 7.22
CA LYS A 98 17.81 2.23 7.80
C LYS A 98 18.05 1.06 6.85
N ASN A 99 17.06 0.73 6.03
CA ASN A 99 17.15 -0.33 5.05
C ASN A 99 17.59 0.15 3.65
N ASN A 100 17.92 1.44 3.48
CA ASN A 100 18.34 2.07 2.22
C ASN A 100 17.31 1.89 1.09
N PHE A 101 16.01 1.99 1.39
CA PHE A 101 14.96 1.94 0.37
C PHE A 101 14.83 3.29 -0.34
N ASN A 102 14.83 3.27 -1.67
CA ASN A 102 14.68 4.46 -2.51
C ASN A 102 13.23 4.72 -2.90
N LEU A 103 12.42 3.67 -2.94
CA LEU A 103 11.02 3.70 -3.35
C LEU A 103 10.22 2.66 -2.55
N VAL A 104 8.99 2.98 -2.21
CA VAL A 104 8.05 2.02 -1.63
C VAL A 104 6.95 1.70 -2.64
N PHE A 105 6.66 0.44 -2.86
CA PHE A 105 5.49 0.01 -3.60
C PHE A 105 4.48 -0.62 -2.64
N PHE A 106 3.43 0.12 -2.32
CA PHE A 106 2.29 -0.39 -1.57
C PHE A 106 1.39 -1.17 -2.52
N ILE A 107 1.40 -2.49 -2.42
CA ILE A 107 0.58 -3.36 -3.27
C ILE A 107 -0.85 -3.52 -2.76
N ASP A 108 -1.14 -2.95 -1.59
CA ASP A 108 -2.45 -2.81 -0.98
C ASP A 108 -2.70 -1.36 -0.52
N GLN A 109 -3.89 -1.09 0.03
CA GLN A 109 -4.31 0.24 0.49
C GLN A 109 -3.75 0.59 1.87
N SER A 110 -2.45 0.55 2.01
CA SER A 110 -1.78 0.77 3.30
C SER A 110 -1.87 2.22 3.78
N SER A 111 -2.34 2.40 5.00
CA SER A 111 -2.30 3.69 5.70
C SER A 111 -0.88 4.17 6.02
N LEU A 112 0.12 3.30 5.93
CA LEU A 112 1.53 3.67 6.10
C LEU A 112 2.02 4.64 5.02
N ALA A 113 1.35 4.69 3.86
CA ALA A 113 1.63 5.69 2.83
C ALA A 113 1.56 7.13 3.37
N LEU A 114 0.68 7.40 4.35
CA LEU A 114 0.55 8.71 5.01
C LEU A 114 1.83 9.16 5.75
N TYR A 115 2.76 8.26 6.00
CA TYR A 115 4.02 8.49 6.69
C TYR A 115 5.24 8.52 5.76
N CYS A 116 5.03 8.41 4.44
CA CYS A 116 6.07 8.62 3.43
C CYS A 116 6.28 10.14 3.21
N ASP A 117 6.98 10.80 4.14
CA ASP A 117 7.22 12.25 4.06
C ASP A 117 8.32 12.59 3.04
N LYS A 118 9.40 11.81 3.00
CA LYS A 118 10.59 12.03 2.17
C LYS A 118 10.75 10.96 1.08
N THR A 119 10.41 9.70 1.39
CA THR A 119 10.53 8.58 0.45
C THR A 119 9.40 8.61 -0.58
N ASN A 120 9.74 8.44 -1.85
CA ASN A 120 8.75 8.30 -2.91
C ASN A 120 8.02 6.96 -2.81
N PHE A 121 6.77 6.93 -3.26
CA PHE A 121 6.01 5.69 -3.25
C PHE A 121 5.07 5.54 -4.45
N ILE A 122 4.79 4.29 -4.80
CA ILE A 122 3.73 3.86 -5.70
C ILE A 122 2.59 3.35 -4.83
N PHE A 123 1.36 3.75 -5.14
CA PHE A 123 0.19 3.41 -4.34
C PHE A 123 -0.88 2.73 -5.19
N ASN A 124 -1.38 1.59 -4.70
CA ASN A 124 -2.43 0.83 -5.36
C ASN A 124 -3.81 1.22 -4.81
N VAL A 125 -4.74 1.53 -5.71
CA VAL A 125 -6.15 1.83 -5.43
C VAL A 125 -6.99 0.74 -6.06
N TRP A 126 -7.62 -0.11 -5.23
CA TRP A 126 -8.41 -1.22 -5.75
C TRP A 126 -9.83 -0.82 -6.15
N GLN A 127 -10.40 0.15 -5.43
CA GLN A 127 -11.81 0.53 -5.63
C GLN A 127 -12.09 1.94 -5.14
N LEU A 128 -13.19 2.51 -5.64
CA LEU A 128 -13.72 3.83 -5.26
C LEU A 128 -15.14 3.72 -4.66
N ASP A 129 -15.49 2.53 -4.15
CA ASP A 129 -16.84 2.18 -3.75
C ASP A 129 -17.32 2.96 -2.53
N HIS A 130 -16.42 3.37 -1.64
CA HIS A 130 -16.76 4.25 -0.52
C HIS A 130 -17.44 5.57 -0.97
N ARG A 131 -17.21 6.02 -2.21
CA ARG A 131 -17.90 7.18 -2.81
C ARG A 131 -19.18 6.84 -3.55
N LYS A 132 -19.26 5.62 -4.11
CA LYS A 132 -20.35 5.20 -4.97
C LYS A 132 -21.42 4.43 -4.23
N LEU A 133 -21.01 3.66 -3.24
CA LEU A 133 -21.83 2.70 -2.51
C LEU A 133 -21.82 3.03 -1.00
N SER A 134 -21.99 4.32 -0.67
CA SER A 134 -21.96 4.82 0.72
C SER A 134 -23.06 4.24 1.62
N PHE A 135 -24.06 3.57 1.02
CA PHE A 135 -25.12 2.86 1.74
C PHE A 135 -24.73 1.46 2.21
N PHE A 136 -23.59 0.94 1.79
CA PHE A 136 -23.09 -0.34 2.30
C PHE A 136 -22.55 -0.19 3.73
N PRO A 137 -22.87 -1.13 4.66
CA PRO A 137 -22.52 -1.02 6.08
C PRO A 137 -21.01 -1.00 6.34
N GLU A 138 -20.20 -1.53 5.43
CA GLU A 138 -18.73 -1.48 5.50
C GLU A 138 -18.15 -0.07 5.29
N TYR A 139 -18.93 0.87 4.76
CA TYR A 139 -18.51 2.26 4.53
C TYR A 139 -19.10 3.20 5.59
N ASP A 140 -18.85 2.90 6.86
CA ASP A 140 -19.16 3.83 7.93
C ASP A 140 -18.39 5.17 7.75
N LEU A 141 -18.82 6.20 8.50
CA LEU A 141 -18.22 7.53 8.41
C LEU A 141 -16.69 7.50 8.65
N ASN A 142 -16.21 6.70 9.58
CA ASN A 142 -14.78 6.62 9.89
C ASN A 142 -13.99 5.98 8.74
N THR A 143 -14.49 4.90 8.17
CA THR A 143 -13.92 4.23 7.00
C THR A 143 -13.89 5.18 5.82
N TYR A 144 -14.99 5.88 5.54
CA TYR A 144 -15.07 6.89 4.49
C TYR A 144 -14.01 7.99 4.68
N LEU A 145 -13.98 8.64 5.85
CA LEU A 145 -13.04 9.75 6.12
C LEU A 145 -11.57 9.32 6.07
N ASN A 146 -11.26 8.13 6.57
CA ASN A 146 -9.88 7.60 6.51
C ASN A 146 -9.46 7.28 5.08
N THR A 147 -10.35 6.70 4.26
CA THR A 147 -10.09 6.40 2.85
C THR A 147 -9.91 7.69 2.04
N GLU A 148 -10.79 8.68 2.24
CA GLU A 148 -10.69 9.99 1.61
C GLU A 148 -9.36 10.69 1.94
N LYS A 149 -8.95 10.68 3.20
CA LYS A 149 -7.67 11.23 3.64
C LYS A 149 -6.50 10.55 2.95
N LEU A 150 -6.52 9.22 2.88
CA LEU A 150 -5.47 8.42 2.28
C LEU A 150 -5.37 8.68 0.77
N TYR A 151 -6.50 8.65 0.05
CA TYR A 151 -6.52 8.84 -1.39
C TYR A 151 -6.17 10.26 -1.81
N LYS A 152 -6.66 11.29 -1.09
CA LYS A 152 -6.22 12.68 -1.29
C LYS A 152 -4.72 12.84 -1.11
N PHE A 153 -4.16 12.24 -0.05
CA PHE A 153 -2.72 12.28 0.18
C PHE A 153 -1.96 11.56 -0.95
N ALA A 154 -2.37 10.35 -1.33
CA ALA A 154 -1.73 9.57 -2.39
C ALA A 154 -1.81 10.30 -3.75
N ALA A 155 -2.96 10.88 -4.10
CA ALA A 155 -3.13 11.65 -5.33
C ALA A 155 -2.08 12.76 -5.49
N HIS A 156 -1.76 13.46 -4.38
CA HIS A 156 -0.77 14.54 -4.40
C HIS A 156 0.67 14.03 -4.28
N ARG A 157 0.93 13.08 -3.38
CA ARG A 157 2.29 12.73 -2.93
C ARG A 157 2.90 11.50 -3.62
N ALA A 158 2.08 10.52 -4.05
CA ALA A 158 2.61 9.33 -4.71
C ALA A 158 3.36 9.68 -5.99
N TYR A 159 4.43 8.95 -6.29
CA TYR A 159 5.10 8.99 -7.58
C TYR A 159 4.20 8.47 -8.70
N LYS A 160 3.49 7.37 -8.43
CA LYS A 160 2.53 6.74 -9.34
C LYS A 160 1.35 6.18 -8.55
N ILE A 161 0.16 6.28 -9.11
CA ILE A 161 -1.04 5.58 -8.65
C ILE A 161 -1.30 4.41 -9.60
N LEU A 162 -1.65 3.26 -9.08
CA LEU A 162 -2.13 2.12 -9.86
C LEU A 162 -3.58 1.87 -9.53
N ILE A 163 -4.40 1.61 -10.55
CA ILE A 163 -5.84 1.39 -10.41
C ILE A 163 -6.30 0.31 -11.39
N ASP A 164 -7.44 -0.32 -11.12
CA ASP A 164 -7.91 -1.52 -11.81
C ASP A 164 -8.25 -1.34 -13.29
N CYS A 165 -8.91 -0.23 -13.67
CA CYS A 165 -9.42 -0.05 -15.02
C CYS A 165 -9.48 1.43 -15.45
N ASN A 166 -9.75 1.64 -16.75
CA ASN A 166 -9.84 2.97 -17.35
C ASN A 166 -10.99 3.83 -16.78
N LYS A 167 -12.10 3.21 -16.38
CA LYS A 167 -13.23 3.93 -15.74
C LYS A 167 -12.78 4.49 -14.40
N SER A 168 -12.27 3.63 -13.52
CA SER A 168 -11.77 4.04 -12.19
C SER A 168 -10.62 5.05 -12.29
N LYS A 169 -9.77 4.95 -13.33
CA LYS A 169 -8.71 5.92 -13.62
C LYS A 169 -9.27 7.33 -13.84
N ARG A 170 -10.30 7.48 -14.68
CA ARG A 170 -10.96 8.77 -14.92
C ARG A 170 -11.65 9.30 -13.66
N GLU A 171 -12.35 8.43 -12.95
CA GLU A 171 -13.05 8.79 -11.71
C GLU A 171 -12.08 9.24 -10.61
N PHE A 172 -10.98 8.51 -10.39
CA PHE A 172 -9.96 8.89 -9.42
C PHE A 172 -9.32 10.23 -9.78
N SER A 173 -8.97 10.43 -11.05
CA SER A 173 -8.43 11.69 -11.55
C SER A 173 -9.38 12.86 -11.25
N HIS A 174 -10.67 12.69 -11.51
CA HIS A 174 -11.71 13.69 -11.26
C HIS A 174 -11.91 13.94 -9.75
N PHE A 175 -12.11 12.88 -8.95
CA PHE A 175 -12.43 13.01 -7.54
C PHE A 175 -11.31 13.63 -6.69
N TYR A 176 -10.08 13.38 -7.07
CA TYR A 176 -8.90 13.79 -6.28
C TYR A 176 -8.01 14.82 -6.99
N ASN A 177 -8.47 15.35 -8.13
CA ASN A 177 -7.69 16.29 -8.96
C ASN A 177 -6.26 15.75 -9.24
N CYS A 178 -6.17 14.45 -9.55
CA CYS A 178 -4.91 13.76 -9.79
C CYS A 178 -4.59 13.77 -11.29
N PRO A 179 -3.40 14.22 -11.72
CA PRO A 179 -3.03 14.20 -13.14
C PRO A 179 -3.17 12.80 -13.74
N ILE A 180 -3.87 12.68 -14.88
CA ILE A 180 -4.20 11.38 -15.49
C ILE A 180 -2.96 10.58 -15.91
N ASN A 181 -1.86 11.26 -16.26
CA ASN A 181 -0.58 10.63 -16.58
C ASN A 181 0.14 10.03 -15.37
N LYS A 182 -0.22 10.45 -14.16
CA LYS A 182 0.25 9.89 -12.90
C LYS A 182 -0.40 8.54 -12.57
N ILE A 183 -1.52 8.20 -13.24
CA ILE A 183 -2.31 7.01 -12.96
C ILE A 183 -2.03 5.93 -14.01
N GLY A 184 -1.49 4.80 -13.57
CA GLY A 184 -1.33 3.57 -14.36
C GLY A 184 -2.48 2.62 -14.13
N ILE A 185 -2.67 1.67 -15.07
CA ILE A 185 -3.65 0.59 -14.92
C ILE A 185 -2.93 -0.67 -14.50
N GLN A 186 -3.44 -1.29 -13.44
CA GLN A 186 -3.09 -2.62 -12.96
C GLN A 186 -4.39 -3.42 -12.81
N PRO A 187 -4.78 -4.20 -13.82
CA PRO A 187 -6.00 -5.00 -13.74
C PRO A 187 -6.00 -5.93 -12.53
N LEU A 188 -7.17 -6.20 -11.99
CA LEU A 188 -7.33 -7.22 -10.96
C LEU A 188 -6.93 -8.57 -11.55
N LEU A 189 -6.15 -9.32 -10.79
CA LEU A 189 -5.69 -10.63 -11.21
C LEU A 189 -6.77 -11.69 -10.95
N PRO A 190 -6.92 -12.68 -11.84
CA PRO A 190 -7.78 -13.83 -11.57
C PRO A 190 -7.38 -14.52 -10.27
N ASN A 191 -8.36 -15.08 -9.55
CA ASN A 191 -8.08 -15.84 -8.35
C ASN A 191 -7.16 -17.02 -8.69
N LEU A 192 -6.14 -17.27 -7.86
CA LEU A 192 -5.20 -18.39 -8.01
C LEU A 192 -5.89 -19.76 -8.09
N VAL A 193 -7.09 -19.89 -7.53
CA VAL A 193 -7.92 -21.11 -7.64
C VAL A 193 -8.38 -21.35 -9.09
N MET A 194 -8.65 -20.27 -9.85
CA MET A 194 -9.09 -20.36 -11.26
C MET A 194 -7.92 -20.62 -12.24
N SER A 195 -6.69 -20.54 -11.78
CA SER A 195 -5.50 -20.82 -12.61
C SER A 195 -5.06 -22.28 -12.57
N LYS A 196 -5.73 -23.13 -11.81
CA LYS A 196 -5.54 -24.59 -11.92
C LYS A 196 -6.25 -25.10 -13.16
N PRO A 197 -5.60 -25.95 -14.00
CA PRO A 197 -6.32 -26.66 -15.06
C PRO A 197 -7.51 -27.38 -14.42
N ILE A 198 -8.69 -27.31 -15.05
CA ILE A 198 -9.80 -28.19 -14.69
C ILE A 198 -9.30 -29.58 -15.06
N GLU A 199 -8.85 -30.34 -14.08
CA GLU A 199 -8.66 -31.78 -14.26
C GLU A 199 -10.04 -32.33 -14.63
N ASN A 200 -10.17 -32.85 -15.84
CA ASN A 200 -11.38 -33.42 -16.37
C ASN A 200 -11.93 -34.42 -15.33
N ILE A 201 -13.15 -34.12 -14.85
CA ILE A 201 -13.96 -35.02 -14.05
C ILE A 201 -14.49 -36.12 -14.99
#